data_25841226a2e1f52d2b99033bff0cb75d
#
_entry.id   25841226a2e1f52d2b99033bff0cb75d
#
_cell.length_a   1.000
_cell.length_b   1.000
_cell.length_c   1.000
_cell.angle_alpha   90.00
_cell.angle_beta   90.00
_cell.angle_gamma   90.00
#
_symmetry.space_group_name_H-M   'P 1'
#
loop_
_entity.id
_entity.type
_entity.pdbx_description
1 polymer ?
#
loop_
_entity_poly.entity_id
_entity_poly.type
_entity_poly.pdbx_seq_one_letter_code
_entity_poly.pdbx_strand_id
1 'polypeptide(L)'
;MHNSGHMSRAFVGVGSNQGDRLAMITEAAHGLTETPGIVELICSPIYETQPVGPAGPGTFLNAVFELSLRVSPMQLLKRLQEIEMALGRPSPRSGPRPIDLDLLFYDDLILQNDVLIIPHPRLSKRAFVLQPLTDLAPGTCHPESGLSVGELLALLPQPNEIIGRFADPIVIAHAYAG
;
A
#
# COMPACT_ATOMS: atom_id res chain seq x y z
N MET A 1 -15.20 -22.13 -10.00
CA MET A 1 -14.22 -22.52 -11.03
C MET A 1 -12.95 -21.73 -10.78
N HIS A 2 -11.89 -22.38 -10.38
CA HIS A 2 -10.58 -21.75 -10.13
C HIS A 2 -9.99 -21.35 -11.48
N ASN A 3 -9.81 -20.06 -11.68
CA ASN A 3 -9.14 -19.54 -12.87
C ASN A 3 -7.62 -19.76 -12.68
N SER A 4 -7.18 -20.97 -13.03
CA SER A 4 -5.80 -21.41 -12.88
C SER A 4 -4.97 -20.79 -14.01
N GLY A 5 -4.38 -19.61 -13.76
CA GLY A 5 -3.39 -19.07 -14.69
C GLY A 5 -3.31 -17.55 -14.82
N HIS A 6 -4.32 -16.80 -14.43
CA HIS A 6 -4.26 -15.34 -14.52
C HIS A 6 -3.44 -14.78 -13.35
N MET A 7 -2.43 -13.98 -13.67
CA MET A 7 -1.65 -13.23 -12.68
C MET A 7 -2.24 -11.84 -12.60
N SER A 8 -2.71 -11.48 -11.41
CA SER A 8 -3.26 -10.16 -11.13
C SER A 8 -2.19 -9.23 -10.59
N ARG A 9 -2.44 -7.94 -10.71
CA ARG A 9 -1.62 -6.85 -10.20
C ARG A 9 -2.37 -6.10 -9.12
N ALA A 10 -1.76 -5.93 -7.96
CA ALA A 10 -2.35 -5.15 -6.89
C ALA A 10 -1.37 -4.09 -6.36
N PHE A 11 -1.91 -3.01 -5.82
CA PHE A 11 -1.13 -1.99 -5.13
C PHE A 11 -1.58 -1.88 -3.69
N VAL A 12 -0.63 -1.87 -2.77
CA VAL A 12 -0.85 -1.78 -1.32
C VAL A 12 -0.09 -0.58 -0.78
N GLY A 13 -0.83 0.36 -0.19
CA GLY A 13 -0.24 1.45 0.57
C GLY A 13 0.27 0.94 1.91
N VAL A 14 1.46 1.36 2.31
CA VAL A 14 2.07 1.01 3.59
C VAL A 14 2.49 2.26 4.33
N GLY A 15 2.15 2.35 5.62
CA GLY A 15 2.51 3.48 6.47
C GLY A 15 2.88 3.04 7.87
N SER A 16 3.87 3.73 8.48
CA SER A 16 4.32 3.49 9.85
C SER A 16 4.68 4.81 10.54
N ASN A 17 4.21 5.00 11.80
CA ASN A 17 4.54 6.18 12.61
C ASN A 17 4.99 5.86 14.02
N GLN A 18 5.30 4.61 14.33
CA GLN A 18 5.77 4.17 15.65
C GLN A 18 7.00 3.27 15.56
N GLY A 19 7.88 3.38 16.55
CA GLY A 19 9.05 2.53 16.67
C GLY A 19 10.05 2.70 15.53
N ASP A 20 10.67 1.62 15.12
CA ASP A 20 11.51 1.58 13.92
C ASP A 20 10.62 1.46 12.69
N ARG A 21 10.19 2.63 12.16
CA ARG A 21 9.26 2.75 11.06
C ARG A 21 9.73 2.02 9.80
N LEU A 22 11.05 2.08 9.50
CA LEU A 22 11.60 1.42 8.32
C LEU A 22 11.62 -0.10 8.50
N ALA A 23 11.98 -0.58 9.67
CA ALA A 23 11.92 -2.01 9.99
C ALA A 23 10.48 -2.53 9.86
N MET A 24 9.48 -1.80 10.34
CA MET A 24 8.06 -2.19 10.21
C MET A 24 7.64 -2.35 8.75
N ILE A 25 8.02 -1.42 7.87
CA ILE A 25 7.74 -1.51 6.44
C ILE A 25 8.45 -2.71 5.82
N THR A 26 9.71 -2.96 6.19
CA THR A 26 10.49 -4.10 5.70
C THR A 26 9.88 -5.43 6.14
N GLU A 27 9.50 -5.57 7.40
CA GLU A 27 8.83 -6.77 7.91
C GLU A 27 7.46 -7.03 7.25
N ALA A 28 6.70 -5.96 6.97
CA ALA A 28 5.45 -6.09 6.22
C ALA A 28 5.69 -6.62 4.80
N ALA A 29 6.73 -6.13 4.13
CA ALA A 29 7.12 -6.62 2.80
C ALA A 29 7.56 -8.09 2.85
N HIS A 30 8.35 -8.51 3.83
CA HIS A 30 8.70 -9.91 4.05
C HIS A 30 7.47 -10.79 4.28
N GLY A 31 6.56 -10.37 5.15
CA GLY A 31 5.31 -11.09 5.39
C GLY A 31 4.47 -11.29 4.13
N LEU A 32 4.49 -10.34 3.21
CA LEU A 32 3.81 -10.47 1.92
C LEU A 32 4.55 -11.44 0.98
N THR A 33 5.87 -11.34 0.86
CA THR A 33 6.65 -12.23 -0.04
C THR A 33 6.62 -13.70 0.39
N GLU A 34 6.42 -13.97 1.69
CA GLU A 34 6.24 -15.33 2.22
C GLU A 34 4.80 -15.86 2.04
N THR A 35 3.88 -15.04 1.56
CA THR A 35 2.48 -15.41 1.39
C THR A 35 2.28 -16.26 0.14
N PRO A 36 1.74 -17.50 0.24
CA PRO A 36 1.46 -18.33 -0.93
C PRO A 36 0.55 -17.61 -1.93
N GLY A 37 0.96 -17.59 -3.19
CA GLY A 37 0.23 -16.94 -4.28
C GLY A 37 0.64 -15.48 -4.52
N ILE A 38 1.49 -14.88 -3.71
CA ILE A 38 2.22 -13.66 -4.07
C ILE A 38 3.50 -14.08 -4.78
N VAL A 39 3.67 -13.64 -6.03
CA VAL A 39 4.75 -14.06 -6.92
C VAL A 39 5.90 -13.06 -6.89
N GLU A 40 5.57 -11.77 -6.81
CA GLU A 40 6.55 -10.69 -6.82
C GLU A 40 6.06 -9.51 -5.98
N LEU A 41 6.97 -8.81 -5.35
CA LEU A 41 6.75 -7.54 -4.66
C LEU A 41 7.81 -6.53 -5.10
N ILE A 42 7.38 -5.37 -5.56
CA ILE A 42 8.24 -4.22 -5.86
C ILE A 42 7.82 -3.08 -4.92
N CYS A 43 8.80 -2.47 -4.26
CA CYS A 43 8.58 -1.34 -3.35
C CYS A 43 8.87 -0.02 -4.06
N SER A 44 8.06 0.99 -3.82
CA SER A 44 8.35 2.38 -4.21
C SER A 44 9.48 2.98 -3.38
N PRO A 45 10.01 4.15 -3.74
CA PRO A 45 10.73 5.00 -2.79
C PRO A 45 9.88 5.25 -1.53
N ILE A 46 10.54 5.46 -0.38
CA ILE A 46 9.89 5.70 0.90
C ILE A 46 9.92 7.19 1.21
N TYR A 47 8.77 7.75 1.58
CA TYR A 47 8.59 9.16 1.88
C TYR A 47 8.31 9.41 3.36
N GLU A 48 8.91 10.46 3.91
CA GLU A 48 8.52 11.00 5.21
C GLU A 48 7.41 12.03 5.03
N THR A 49 6.34 11.92 5.82
CA THR A 49 5.14 12.74 5.67
C THR A 49 4.60 13.22 7.01
N GLN A 50 3.92 14.36 6.99
CA GLN A 50 3.17 14.86 8.14
C GLN A 50 1.92 13.98 8.37
N PRO A 51 1.49 13.81 9.64
CA PRO A 51 0.25 13.10 9.93
C PRO A 51 -0.97 13.83 9.36
N VAL A 52 -1.90 13.06 8.79
CA VAL A 52 -3.19 13.56 8.30
C VAL A 52 -4.30 13.12 9.25
N GLY A 53 -5.05 14.08 9.78
CA GLY A 53 -6.13 13.81 10.74
C GLY A 53 -5.60 13.44 12.14
N PRO A 54 -6.40 12.72 12.96
CA PRO A 54 -6.09 12.44 14.36
C PRO A 54 -5.10 11.27 14.55
N ALA A 55 -4.03 11.23 13.76
CA ALA A 55 -3.06 10.13 13.77
C ALA A 55 -2.06 10.16 14.94
N GLY A 56 -2.17 11.16 15.83
CA GLY A 56 -1.23 11.36 16.94
C GLY A 56 0.06 12.10 16.53
N PRO A 57 0.98 12.34 17.47
CA PRO A 57 2.23 13.01 17.18
C PRO A 57 3.20 12.10 16.41
N GLY A 58 4.09 12.73 15.64
CA GLY A 58 5.13 12.07 14.87
C GLY A 58 4.83 11.94 13.38
N THR A 59 5.90 11.94 12.61
CA THR A 59 5.82 11.78 11.15
C THR A 59 5.63 10.32 10.77
N PHE A 60 5.06 10.10 9.58
CA PHE A 60 4.95 8.78 8.98
C PHE A 60 6.10 8.51 8.01
N LEU A 61 6.44 7.24 7.83
CA LEU A 61 7.04 6.76 6.61
C LEU A 61 5.96 6.07 5.79
N ASN A 62 5.83 6.45 4.52
CA ASN A 62 4.86 5.90 3.59
C ASN A 62 5.54 5.40 2.31
N ALA A 63 5.06 4.29 1.79
CA ALA A 63 5.45 3.71 0.53
C ALA A 63 4.26 2.99 -0.12
N VAL A 64 4.47 2.48 -1.32
CA VAL A 64 3.52 1.60 -2.01
C VAL A 64 4.24 0.34 -2.44
N PHE A 65 3.61 -0.80 -2.23
CA PHE A 65 4.02 -2.08 -2.79
C PHE A 65 3.19 -2.39 -4.03
N GLU A 66 3.84 -2.74 -5.11
CA GLU A 66 3.24 -3.38 -6.27
C GLU A 66 3.40 -4.89 -6.13
N LEU A 67 2.32 -5.62 -6.28
CA LEU A 67 2.27 -7.08 -6.15
C LEU A 67 1.83 -7.72 -7.46
N SER A 68 2.59 -8.74 -7.89
CA SER A 68 2.12 -9.74 -8.86
C SER A 68 1.63 -10.96 -8.08
N LEU A 69 0.38 -11.38 -8.28
CA LEU A 69 -0.24 -12.34 -7.38
C LEU A 69 -1.33 -13.20 -8.05
N ARG A 70 -1.70 -14.31 -7.37
CA ARG A 70 -2.75 -15.26 -7.78
C ARG A 70 -3.83 -15.47 -6.72
N VAL A 71 -3.86 -14.63 -5.69
CA VAL A 71 -4.89 -14.67 -4.63
C VAL A 71 -5.97 -13.65 -4.91
N SER A 72 -7.21 -13.90 -4.49
CA SER A 72 -8.32 -12.95 -4.67
C SER A 72 -8.15 -11.68 -3.82
N PRO A 73 -8.87 -10.58 -4.14
CA PRO A 73 -8.85 -9.36 -3.32
C PRO A 73 -9.17 -9.60 -1.85
N MET A 74 -10.14 -10.48 -1.56
CA MET A 74 -10.52 -10.83 -0.19
C MET A 74 -9.45 -11.62 0.55
N GLN A 75 -8.78 -12.54 -0.14
CA GLN A 75 -7.65 -13.28 0.44
C GLN A 75 -6.46 -12.34 0.73
N LEU A 76 -6.17 -11.41 -0.20
CA LEU A 76 -5.15 -10.40 0.02
C LEU A 76 -5.51 -9.51 1.22
N LEU A 77 -6.74 -8.99 1.30
CA LEU A 77 -7.18 -8.17 2.44
C LEU A 77 -6.99 -8.90 3.76
N LYS A 78 -7.41 -10.17 3.84
CA LYS A 78 -7.22 -11.00 5.04
C LYS A 78 -5.74 -11.09 5.41
N ARG A 79 -4.88 -11.32 4.44
CA ARG A 79 -3.43 -11.42 4.67
C ARG A 79 -2.82 -10.12 5.15
N LEU A 80 -3.21 -8.97 4.58
CA LEU A 80 -2.80 -7.65 5.06
C LEU A 80 -3.15 -7.46 6.54
N GLN A 81 -4.37 -7.82 6.93
CA GLN A 81 -4.82 -7.74 8.33
C GLN A 81 -4.04 -8.66 9.27
N GLU A 82 -3.72 -9.88 8.85
CA GLU A 82 -2.89 -10.81 9.61
C GLU A 82 -1.48 -10.27 9.84
N ILE A 83 -0.87 -9.66 8.82
CA ILE A 83 0.45 -9.02 8.93
C ILE A 83 0.39 -7.83 9.89
N GLU A 84 -0.60 -6.97 9.78
CA GLU A 84 -0.80 -5.85 10.71
C GLU A 84 -0.90 -6.32 12.18
N MET A 85 -1.67 -7.37 12.44
CA MET A 85 -1.81 -7.94 13.78
C MET A 85 -0.49 -8.55 14.28
N ALA A 86 0.23 -9.27 13.44
CA ALA A 86 1.51 -9.87 13.78
C ALA A 86 2.58 -8.81 14.11
N LEU A 87 2.52 -7.65 13.46
CA LEU A 87 3.42 -6.51 13.71
C LEU A 87 2.94 -5.57 14.83
N GLY A 88 1.94 -6.00 15.62
CA GLY A 88 1.54 -5.32 16.84
C GLY A 88 0.51 -4.21 16.67
N ARG A 89 -0.28 -4.21 15.59
CA ARG A 89 -1.37 -3.24 15.42
C ARG A 89 -2.48 -3.49 16.45
N PRO A 90 -2.83 -2.48 17.29
CA PRO A 90 -3.91 -2.64 18.26
C PRO A 90 -5.29 -2.69 17.57
N SER A 91 -6.24 -3.34 18.22
CA SER A 91 -7.67 -3.29 17.87
C SER A 91 -8.40 -2.44 18.94
N PRO A 92 -9.28 -1.48 18.58
CA PRO A 92 -9.73 -1.12 17.23
C PRO A 92 -8.70 -0.31 16.43
N ARG A 93 -8.94 -0.20 15.11
CA ARG A 93 -8.04 0.41 14.11
C ARG A 93 -7.89 1.95 14.20
N SER A 94 -7.78 2.51 15.40
CA SER A 94 -7.65 3.96 15.61
C SER A 94 -6.38 4.31 16.38
N GLY A 95 -5.82 5.49 16.10
CA GLY A 95 -4.64 6.02 16.80
C GLY A 95 -3.28 5.67 16.19
N PRO A 96 -2.20 5.93 16.94
CA PRO A 96 -0.85 5.62 16.52
C PRO A 96 -0.66 4.11 16.33
N ARG A 97 0.04 3.72 15.28
CA ARG A 97 0.16 2.31 14.87
C ARG A 97 1.51 1.99 14.27
N PRO A 98 2.09 0.81 14.61
CA PRO A 98 3.38 0.40 14.06
C PRO A 98 3.33 0.23 12.55
N ILE A 99 2.19 -0.23 12.00
CA ILE A 99 2.01 -0.47 10.57
C ILE A 99 0.55 -0.30 10.15
N ASP A 100 0.34 0.18 8.93
CA ASP A 100 -0.96 0.29 8.25
C ASP A 100 -0.80 -0.20 6.81
N LEU A 101 -1.65 -1.14 6.38
CA LEU A 101 -1.63 -1.75 5.05
C LEU A 101 -3.01 -1.57 4.41
N ASP A 102 -3.08 -0.76 3.36
CA ASP A 102 -4.31 -0.44 2.63
C ASP A 102 -4.25 -1.01 1.21
N LEU A 103 -5.23 -1.85 0.82
CA LEU A 103 -5.40 -2.26 -0.56
C LEU A 103 -5.91 -1.09 -1.40
N LEU A 104 -5.09 -0.62 -2.36
CA LEU A 104 -5.36 0.57 -3.17
C LEU A 104 -6.07 0.23 -4.48
N PHE A 105 -5.46 -0.65 -5.26
CA PHE A 105 -5.94 -1.16 -6.55
C PHE A 105 -5.76 -2.66 -6.64
N TYR A 106 -6.60 -3.29 -7.44
CA TYR A 106 -6.48 -4.69 -7.83
C TYR A 106 -6.93 -4.84 -9.28
N ASP A 107 -5.99 -4.97 -10.21
CA ASP A 107 -6.22 -4.81 -11.64
C ASP A 107 -7.09 -3.55 -11.92
N ASP A 108 -8.06 -3.64 -12.81
CA ASP A 108 -9.05 -2.57 -13.06
C ASP A 108 -10.37 -2.80 -12.30
N LEU A 109 -10.33 -3.58 -11.22
CA LEU A 109 -11.51 -3.97 -10.45
C LEU A 109 -12.15 -2.75 -9.77
N ILE A 110 -13.45 -2.62 -9.95
CA ILE A 110 -14.31 -1.75 -9.16
C ILE A 110 -15.16 -2.65 -8.28
N LEU A 111 -14.97 -2.56 -6.97
CA LEU A 111 -15.68 -3.36 -5.97
C LEU A 111 -16.15 -2.45 -4.84
N GLN A 112 -17.41 -2.56 -4.48
CA GLN A 112 -17.97 -1.85 -3.34
C GLN A 112 -18.89 -2.77 -2.55
N ASN A 113 -18.45 -3.14 -1.35
CA ASN A 113 -19.26 -3.87 -0.37
C ASN A 113 -18.89 -3.42 1.05
N ASP A 114 -19.54 -3.99 2.05
CA ASP A 114 -19.36 -3.62 3.46
C ASP A 114 -17.97 -3.94 4.02
N VAL A 115 -17.20 -4.79 3.35
CA VAL A 115 -15.89 -5.28 3.81
C VAL A 115 -14.74 -4.64 3.07
N LEU A 116 -14.89 -4.41 1.76
CA LEU A 116 -13.80 -3.97 0.87
C LEU A 116 -14.33 -3.04 -0.23
N ILE A 117 -13.65 -1.92 -0.40
CA ILE A 117 -13.88 -0.98 -1.49
C ILE A 117 -12.58 -0.85 -2.31
N ILE A 118 -12.67 -1.12 -3.60
CA ILE A 118 -11.59 -0.97 -4.59
C ILE A 118 -12.13 -0.14 -5.76
N PRO A 119 -11.45 0.92 -6.19
CA PRO A 119 -10.25 1.54 -5.63
C PRO A 119 -10.46 2.05 -4.19
N HIS A 120 -9.37 2.17 -3.43
CA HIS A 120 -9.46 2.70 -2.07
C HIS A 120 -10.10 4.10 -2.07
N PRO A 121 -11.17 4.36 -1.28
CA PRO A 121 -12.02 5.54 -1.45
C PRO A 121 -11.33 6.89 -1.17
N ARG A 122 -10.21 6.89 -0.46
CA ARG A 122 -9.45 8.10 -0.14
C ARG A 122 -8.13 8.23 -0.92
N LEU A 123 -7.85 7.31 -1.84
CA LEU A 123 -6.60 7.28 -2.61
C LEU A 123 -6.36 8.59 -3.34
N SER A 124 -7.36 9.10 -4.07
CA SER A 124 -7.25 10.30 -4.91
C SER A 124 -7.07 11.61 -4.12
N LYS A 125 -7.13 11.56 -2.79
CA LYS A 125 -7.03 12.73 -1.89
C LYS A 125 -5.78 12.71 -1.00
N ARG A 126 -4.84 11.77 -1.24
CA ARG A 126 -3.70 11.53 -0.36
C ARG A 126 -2.39 11.58 -1.13
N ALA A 127 -1.64 12.69 -0.98
CA ALA A 127 -0.34 12.82 -1.64
C ALA A 127 0.65 11.75 -1.17
N PHE A 128 0.60 11.36 0.10
CA PHE A 128 1.47 10.31 0.67
C PHE A 128 1.23 8.91 0.08
N VAL A 129 0.12 8.71 -0.63
CA VAL A 129 -0.17 7.51 -1.43
C VAL A 129 0.17 7.74 -2.89
N LEU A 130 -0.28 8.86 -3.45
CA LEU A 130 -0.14 9.15 -4.89
C LEU A 130 1.31 9.40 -5.32
N GLN A 131 2.13 10.05 -4.47
CA GLN A 131 3.53 10.30 -4.81
C GLN A 131 4.33 9.00 -4.97
N PRO A 132 4.41 8.11 -3.96
CA PRO A 132 5.13 6.85 -4.13
C PRO A 132 4.51 5.94 -5.21
N LEU A 133 3.20 5.98 -5.39
CA LEU A 133 2.53 5.23 -6.46
C LEU A 133 2.90 5.75 -7.86
N THR A 134 3.00 7.08 -8.01
CA THR A 134 3.42 7.70 -9.28
C THR A 134 4.88 7.36 -9.61
N ASP A 135 5.75 7.35 -8.63
CA ASP A 135 7.16 6.97 -8.83
C ASP A 135 7.32 5.49 -9.22
N LEU A 136 6.46 4.63 -8.66
CA LEU A 136 6.50 3.19 -8.90
C LEU A 136 5.85 2.80 -10.23
N ALA A 137 4.67 3.37 -10.52
CA ALA A 137 3.82 2.96 -11.63
C ALA A 137 3.06 4.15 -12.25
N PRO A 138 3.76 5.09 -12.90
CA PRO A 138 3.18 6.35 -13.38
C PRO A 138 2.04 6.16 -14.41
N GLY A 139 2.02 5.06 -15.13
CA GLY A 139 0.99 4.73 -16.11
C GLY A 139 -0.29 4.13 -15.54
N THR A 140 -0.37 3.93 -14.21
CA THR A 140 -1.57 3.39 -13.58
C THR A 140 -2.69 4.41 -13.58
N CYS A 141 -3.88 4.00 -14.09
CA CYS A 141 -5.07 4.84 -14.14
C CYS A 141 -6.08 4.40 -13.08
N HIS A 142 -6.78 5.36 -12.51
CA HIS A 142 -7.90 5.11 -11.60
C HIS A 142 -9.10 4.60 -12.42
N PRO A 143 -9.62 3.39 -12.18
CA PRO A 143 -10.60 2.74 -13.07
C PRO A 143 -11.95 3.48 -13.17
N GLU A 144 -12.33 4.26 -12.16
CA GLU A 144 -13.59 5.02 -12.20
C GLU A 144 -13.43 6.39 -12.88
N SER A 145 -12.32 7.11 -12.64
CA SER A 145 -12.13 8.45 -13.21
C SER A 145 -11.38 8.44 -14.55
N GLY A 146 -10.65 7.39 -14.86
CA GLY A 146 -9.76 7.31 -16.01
C GLY A 146 -8.48 8.15 -15.92
N LEU A 147 -8.31 8.93 -14.83
CA LEU A 147 -7.12 9.74 -14.62
C LEU A 147 -5.95 8.86 -14.17
N SER A 148 -4.76 9.17 -14.67
CA SER A 148 -3.53 8.56 -14.16
C SER A 148 -3.24 9.00 -12.73
N VAL A 149 -2.47 8.21 -11.99
CA VAL A 149 -2.05 8.55 -10.62
C VAL A 149 -1.24 9.85 -10.58
N GLY A 150 -0.46 10.15 -11.63
CA GLY A 150 0.25 11.41 -11.77
C GLY A 150 -0.68 12.61 -11.96
N GLU A 151 -1.74 12.47 -12.75
CA GLU A 151 -2.77 13.51 -12.92
C GLU A 151 -3.53 13.75 -11.62
N LEU A 152 -3.89 12.67 -10.90
CA LEU A 152 -4.52 12.79 -9.58
C LEU A 152 -3.62 13.52 -8.58
N LEU A 153 -2.31 13.22 -8.57
CA LEU A 153 -1.35 13.92 -7.71
C LEU A 153 -1.26 15.42 -8.06
N ALA A 154 -1.24 15.75 -9.34
CA ALA A 154 -1.17 17.14 -9.83
C ALA A 154 -2.41 17.97 -9.46
N LEU A 155 -3.56 17.32 -9.24
CA LEU A 155 -4.81 17.99 -8.82
C LEU A 155 -4.83 18.29 -7.32
N LEU A 156 -3.94 17.75 -6.51
CA LEU A 156 -3.91 18.03 -5.07
C LEU A 156 -3.36 19.43 -4.78
N PRO A 157 -3.92 20.11 -3.74
CA PRO A 157 -3.40 21.39 -3.30
C PRO A 157 -1.94 21.28 -2.81
N GLN A 158 -1.17 22.37 -3.06
CA GLN A 158 0.22 22.47 -2.59
C GLN A 158 0.32 23.66 -1.59
N PRO A 159 1.14 23.57 -0.53
CA PRO A 159 1.93 22.41 -0.14
C PRO A 159 1.05 21.25 0.36
N ASN A 160 1.54 20.03 0.25
CA ASN A 160 0.89 18.83 0.78
C ASN A 160 1.64 18.25 1.99
N GLU A 161 1.23 17.09 2.47
CA GLU A 161 1.79 16.45 3.65
C GLU A 161 3.20 15.86 3.48
N ILE A 162 3.76 15.85 2.27
CA ILE A 162 5.08 15.25 2.01
C ILE A 162 6.20 16.16 2.52
N ILE A 163 7.05 15.64 3.40
CA ILE A 163 8.25 16.30 3.88
C ILE A 163 9.40 16.07 2.88
N GLY A 164 9.59 14.83 2.43
CA GLY A 164 10.62 14.47 1.47
C GLY A 164 10.81 12.97 1.31
N ARG A 165 11.67 12.60 0.38
CA ARG A 165 12.10 11.21 0.19
C ARG A 165 13.01 10.81 1.35
N PHE A 166 12.66 9.74 2.04
CA PHE A 166 13.38 9.24 3.21
C PHE A 166 14.42 8.18 2.84
N ALA A 167 14.03 7.24 1.99
CA ALA A 167 14.86 6.13 1.58
C ALA A 167 14.56 5.65 0.16
N ASP A 168 15.51 4.94 -0.42
CA ASP A 168 15.35 4.21 -1.67
C ASP A 168 14.41 3.00 -1.50
N PRO A 169 13.90 2.43 -2.61
CA PRO A 169 13.08 1.22 -2.55
C PRO A 169 13.76 0.08 -1.79
N ILE A 170 12.99 -0.59 -0.93
CA ILE A 170 13.45 -1.82 -0.27
C ILE A 170 13.54 -2.92 -1.32
N VAL A 171 14.68 -3.59 -1.38
CA VAL A 171 14.89 -4.77 -2.22
C VAL A 171 14.66 -6.01 -1.36
N ILE A 172 13.62 -6.76 -1.66
CA ILE A 172 13.29 -8.02 -0.99
C ILE A 172 13.64 -9.18 -1.92
N ALA A 173 14.54 -10.04 -1.47
CA ALA A 173 14.82 -11.28 -2.19
C ALA A 173 13.62 -12.22 -2.05
N HIS A 174 13.04 -12.67 -3.18
CA HIS A 174 11.97 -13.65 -3.15
C HIS A 174 12.49 -15.02 -2.70
N ALA A 175 11.84 -15.64 -1.73
CA ALA A 175 12.19 -16.97 -1.23
C ALA A 175 11.78 -18.11 -2.18
N TYR A 176 11.12 -17.81 -3.28
CA TYR A 176 10.63 -18.80 -4.24
C TYR A 176 11.32 -18.68 -5.61
N ALA A 177 12.54 -19.21 -5.68
CA ALA A 177 13.11 -19.71 -6.92
C ALA A 177 13.02 -21.25 -6.84
N GLY A 178 11.95 -21.83 -7.36
CA GLY A 178 11.77 -23.28 -7.38
C GLY A 178 10.44 -23.66 -8.03
#